data_b7d1dc4be1d2cbb2ed802030c3e6ba09
#
_entry.id   b7d1dc4be1d2cbb2ed802030c3e6ba09
#
_cell.length_a   1.000
_cell.length_b   1.000
_cell.length_c   1.000
_cell.angle_alpha   90.00
_cell.angle_beta   90.00
_cell.angle_gamma   90.00
#
_symmetry.space_group_name_H-M   'P 1'
#
loop_
_entity.id
_entity.type
_entity.pdbx_description
1 polymer ?
#
loop_
_entity_poly.entity_id
_entity_poly.type
_entity_poly.pdbx_seq_one_letter_code
_entity_poly.pdbx_strand_id
1 'polypeptide(L)'
;SMTTTAFENYSDLDSLGRCGVAYANICKDIMPTEERGKIGMIKPSGWHTVKYDVIKDRYLYNRCHLIGYQLAGENANPKNLITGTRYLNVEGMLPFENLVADYVNNTGNHVLYRVTPMFSGSNLVANGVLIEAKSVEDNGGGILFNVYCYNVQPGVGINYENGDSWLDGTTPQQSAQTDTPQNEGSQSSAGSGAGESGSSGSTTGSVSSGSDSSAAENSAADSSNSETMVHITATGKKYHRAGCRTLKKSDTEVTLDEAKRSEE
;
A
#
# COMPACT_ATOMS: atom_id res chain seq x y z
N SER A 1 8.20 -9.39 -26.15
CA SER A 1 9.61 -9.57 -26.47
C SER A 1 10.42 -9.17 -25.24
N MET A 2 11.45 -9.95 -24.93
CA MET A 2 12.38 -9.63 -23.85
C MET A 2 13.22 -8.42 -24.29
N THR A 3 13.30 -7.38 -23.47
CA THR A 3 14.03 -6.15 -23.77
C THR A 3 14.78 -5.67 -22.55
N THR A 4 15.97 -5.10 -22.74
CA THR A 4 16.75 -4.40 -21.72
C THR A 4 16.54 -2.88 -21.77
N THR A 5 15.61 -2.41 -22.61
CA THR A 5 15.24 -1.00 -22.60
C THR A 5 14.35 -0.70 -21.39
N ALA A 6 14.73 0.29 -20.61
CA ALA A 6 13.92 0.79 -19.51
C ALA A 6 12.60 1.38 -20.03
N PHE A 7 11.49 1.08 -19.38
CA PHE A 7 10.20 1.69 -19.63
C PHE A 7 9.27 1.54 -18.44
N GLU A 8 8.32 2.46 -18.36
CA GLU A 8 7.16 2.42 -17.48
C GLU A 8 5.91 2.73 -18.29
N ASN A 9 4.85 1.98 -18.06
CA ASN A 9 3.56 2.19 -18.71
C ASN A 9 2.44 1.97 -17.70
N TYR A 10 1.57 2.97 -17.58
CA TYR A 10 0.40 2.95 -16.72
C TYR A 10 -0.84 3.19 -17.58
N SER A 11 -1.74 2.22 -17.64
CA SER A 11 -2.99 2.35 -18.40
C SER A 11 -3.80 3.55 -17.92
N ASP A 12 -4.54 4.18 -18.81
CA ASP A 12 -5.49 5.21 -18.43
C ASP A 12 -6.53 4.67 -17.45
N LEU A 13 -7.03 5.55 -16.58
CA LEU A 13 -8.15 5.22 -15.73
C LEU A 13 -9.38 4.93 -16.60
N ASP A 14 -10.17 3.94 -16.20
CA ASP A 14 -11.43 3.65 -16.87
C ASP A 14 -12.52 4.69 -16.54
N SER A 15 -13.71 4.49 -17.09
CA SER A 15 -14.87 5.40 -16.88
C SER A 15 -15.33 5.49 -15.42
N LEU A 16 -14.92 4.55 -14.56
CA LEU A 16 -15.19 4.54 -13.13
C LEU A 16 -14.02 5.09 -12.31
N GLY A 17 -12.96 5.59 -12.96
CA GLY A 17 -11.76 6.09 -12.31
C GLY A 17 -10.85 5.01 -11.75
N ARG A 18 -10.98 3.76 -12.20
CA ARG A 18 -10.19 2.62 -11.73
C ARG A 18 -8.90 2.48 -12.53
N CYS A 19 -7.82 2.07 -11.86
CA CYS A 19 -6.55 1.76 -12.51
C CYS A 19 -6.70 0.52 -13.42
N GLY A 20 -6.01 0.57 -14.57
CA GLY A 20 -5.75 -0.60 -15.40
C GLY A 20 -4.39 -1.22 -15.10
N VAL A 21 -3.80 -1.87 -16.10
CA VAL A 21 -2.50 -2.54 -15.99
C VAL A 21 -1.39 -1.50 -15.80
N ALA A 22 -0.49 -1.76 -14.84
CA ALA A 22 0.81 -1.12 -14.72
C ALA A 22 1.89 -2.12 -15.18
N TYR A 23 2.79 -1.70 -16.08
CA TYR A 23 3.81 -2.56 -16.65
C TYR A 23 5.12 -1.81 -16.86
N ALA A 24 6.20 -2.33 -16.31
CA ALA A 24 7.51 -1.71 -16.40
C ALA A 24 8.62 -2.76 -16.65
N ASN A 25 9.74 -2.29 -17.16
CA ASN A 25 10.99 -3.03 -17.14
C ASN A 25 11.87 -2.46 -16.04
N ILE A 26 11.76 -3.05 -14.85
CA ILE A 26 12.45 -2.58 -13.65
C ILE A 26 13.95 -2.76 -13.82
N CYS A 27 14.67 -1.67 -13.62
CA CYS A 27 16.13 -1.61 -13.69
C CYS A 27 16.64 -0.41 -12.88
N LYS A 28 17.94 -0.31 -12.71
CA LYS A 28 18.57 0.78 -11.94
C LYS A 28 18.18 2.18 -12.43
N ASP A 29 17.94 2.34 -13.75
CA ASP A 29 17.69 3.64 -14.36
C ASP A 29 16.35 4.26 -13.96
N ILE A 30 15.36 3.42 -13.58
CA ILE A 30 14.02 3.89 -13.15
C ILE A 30 13.79 3.76 -11.65
N MET A 31 14.69 3.11 -10.91
CA MET A 31 14.60 3.06 -9.46
C MET A 31 14.77 4.46 -8.85
N PRO A 32 14.16 4.72 -7.68
CA PRO A 32 14.19 6.06 -7.09
C PRO A 32 15.59 6.48 -6.70
N THR A 33 15.92 7.74 -7.00
CA THR A 33 17.14 8.43 -6.56
C THR A 33 16.84 9.48 -5.49
N GLU A 34 15.56 9.72 -5.19
CA GLU A 34 15.08 10.71 -4.23
C GLU A 34 14.21 10.04 -3.17
N GLU A 35 13.98 10.73 -2.07
CA GLU A 35 13.05 10.29 -1.04
C GLU A 35 11.60 10.32 -1.53
N ARG A 36 10.79 9.39 -1.02
CA ARG A 36 9.37 9.29 -1.35
C ARG A 36 8.62 10.55 -0.92
N GLY A 37 7.92 11.17 -1.87
CA GLY A 37 7.06 12.33 -1.64
C GLY A 37 5.69 11.97 -1.07
N LYS A 38 4.92 13.01 -0.69
CA LYS A 38 3.55 12.87 -0.20
C LYS A 38 2.59 12.50 -1.33
N ILE A 39 1.68 11.54 -1.06
CA ILE A 39 0.65 11.09 -1.99
C ILE A 39 -0.77 11.26 -1.44
N GLY A 40 -0.94 11.93 -0.30
CA GLY A 40 -2.20 12.10 0.42
C GLY A 40 -3.32 12.77 -0.39
N MET A 41 -2.98 13.59 -1.40
CA MET A 41 -3.93 14.27 -2.27
C MET A 41 -4.66 13.33 -3.24
N ILE A 42 -4.12 12.14 -3.53
CA ILE A 42 -4.72 11.19 -4.47
C ILE A 42 -5.75 10.34 -3.72
N LYS A 43 -6.95 10.25 -4.27
CA LYS A 43 -8.02 9.39 -3.78
C LYS A 43 -8.39 8.41 -4.89
N PRO A 44 -7.87 7.16 -4.86
CA PRO A 44 -8.23 6.15 -5.84
C PRO A 44 -9.73 5.81 -5.78
N SER A 45 -10.24 5.08 -6.78
CA SER A 45 -11.64 4.62 -6.77
C SER A 45 -11.99 3.88 -5.48
N GLY A 46 -13.16 4.12 -4.91
CA GLY A 46 -13.62 3.51 -3.65
C GLY A 46 -12.82 3.92 -2.40
N TRP A 47 -12.13 5.06 -2.42
CA TRP A 47 -11.31 5.53 -1.29
C TRP A 47 -12.15 6.01 -0.11
N HIS A 48 -11.87 5.42 1.07
CA HIS A 48 -12.33 5.89 2.35
C HIS A 48 -11.16 6.01 3.34
N THR A 49 -11.21 6.99 4.23
CA THR A 49 -10.29 7.06 5.37
C THR A 49 -10.95 6.38 6.56
N VAL A 50 -10.58 5.12 6.80
CA VAL A 50 -11.20 4.29 7.85
C VAL A 50 -10.12 3.73 8.76
N LYS A 51 -10.41 3.70 10.07
CA LYS A 51 -9.51 3.21 11.12
C LYS A 51 -10.18 2.10 11.92
N TYR A 52 -9.41 1.05 12.22
CA TYR A 52 -9.80 -0.06 13.11
C TYR A 52 -8.66 -0.38 14.08
N ASP A 53 -8.96 -0.56 15.35
CA ASP A 53 -7.96 -0.86 16.38
C ASP A 53 -7.30 -2.23 16.20
N VAL A 54 -7.94 -3.15 15.47
CA VAL A 54 -7.40 -4.47 15.14
C VAL A 54 -6.31 -4.42 14.06
N ILE A 55 -6.11 -3.27 13.41
CA ILE A 55 -5.10 -3.08 12.36
C ILE A 55 -3.89 -2.37 12.95
N LYS A 56 -2.68 -2.89 12.71
CA LYS A 56 -1.45 -2.16 13.01
C LYS A 56 -1.46 -0.81 12.27
N ASP A 57 -1.17 0.28 12.96
CA ASP A 57 -1.27 1.67 12.45
C ASP A 57 -2.71 2.15 12.20
N ARG A 58 -3.70 1.33 12.53
CA ARG A 58 -5.15 1.58 12.50
C ARG A 58 -5.77 1.79 11.12
N TYR A 59 -5.08 2.33 10.12
CA TYR A 59 -5.64 2.62 8.81
C TYR A 59 -5.91 1.35 8.00
N LEU A 60 -7.18 1.15 7.58
CA LEU A 60 -7.58 0.02 6.74
C LEU A 60 -6.97 0.15 5.35
N TYR A 61 -7.19 1.31 4.72
CA TYR A 61 -6.76 1.53 3.34
C TYR A 61 -5.46 2.31 3.26
N ASN A 62 -4.60 1.85 2.38
CA ASN A 62 -3.42 2.54 1.89
C ASN A 62 -3.64 2.97 0.44
N ARG A 63 -3.01 4.05 0.02
CA ARG A 63 -2.80 4.34 -1.40
C ARG A 63 -1.75 3.38 -1.89
N CYS A 64 -2.21 2.20 -2.34
CA CYS A 64 -1.35 1.09 -2.68
C CYS A 64 -0.83 1.29 -4.10
N HIS A 65 0.49 1.41 -4.25
CA HIS A 65 1.11 1.42 -5.57
C HIS A 65 0.94 0.05 -6.25
N LEU A 66 0.62 0.03 -7.52
CA LEU A 66 0.67 -1.18 -8.35
C LEU A 66 2.13 -1.58 -8.60
N ILE A 67 2.96 -0.63 -9.03
CA ILE A 67 4.41 -0.77 -9.05
C ILE A 67 4.94 0.09 -7.91
N GLY A 68 5.55 -0.55 -6.91
CA GLY A 68 6.05 0.11 -5.70
C GLY A 68 7.08 1.20 -6.01
N TYR A 69 7.07 2.28 -5.22
CA TYR A 69 8.02 3.39 -5.36
C TYR A 69 9.48 2.93 -5.41
N GLN A 70 9.85 1.93 -4.63
CA GLN A 70 11.19 1.36 -4.60
C GLN A 70 11.62 0.73 -5.95
N LEU A 71 10.68 0.40 -6.83
CA LEU A 71 10.96 -0.27 -8.10
C LEU A 71 11.09 0.71 -9.27
N ALA A 72 10.27 1.78 -9.29
CA ALA A 72 10.16 2.64 -10.44
C ALA A 72 10.19 4.15 -10.11
N GLY A 73 10.35 4.55 -8.84
CA GLY A 73 10.41 5.96 -8.47
C GLY A 73 9.13 6.77 -8.75
N GLU A 74 8.07 6.14 -9.26
CA GLU A 74 6.82 6.79 -9.61
C GLU A 74 5.97 7.02 -8.36
N ASN A 75 5.92 8.28 -7.88
CA ASN A 75 5.35 8.58 -6.56
C ASN A 75 3.84 8.89 -6.60
N ALA A 76 3.44 10.00 -7.19
CA ALA A 76 2.10 10.56 -7.09
C ALA A 76 1.33 10.43 -8.43
N ASN A 77 1.29 9.23 -8.97
CA ASN A 77 0.59 8.93 -10.21
C ASN A 77 -0.77 8.25 -9.90
N PRO A 78 -1.92 8.89 -10.19
CA PRO A 78 -3.23 8.29 -9.95
C PRO A 78 -3.45 7.00 -10.74
N LYS A 79 -2.74 6.76 -11.85
CA LYS A 79 -2.82 5.54 -12.66
C LYS A 79 -2.04 4.37 -12.04
N ASN A 80 -1.23 4.64 -11.01
CA ASN A 80 -0.43 3.65 -10.28
C ASN A 80 -0.92 3.43 -8.84
N LEU A 81 -2.04 4.02 -8.43
CA LEU A 81 -2.51 3.97 -7.04
C LEU A 81 -3.94 3.41 -6.97
N ILE A 82 -4.12 2.36 -6.18
CA ILE A 82 -5.42 1.77 -5.88
C ILE A 82 -5.77 1.90 -4.40
N THR A 83 -7.06 1.79 -4.07
CA THR A 83 -7.52 1.57 -2.71
C THR A 83 -7.18 0.14 -2.30
N GLY A 84 -6.05 -0.03 -1.66
CA GLY A 84 -5.57 -1.32 -1.17
C GLY A 84 -5.62 -1.38 0.34
N THR A 85 -5.93 -2.56 0.90
CA THR A 85 -5.82 -2.75 2.34
C THR A 85 -4.37 -2.67 2.79
N ARG A 86 -4.15 -2.35 4.07
CA ARG A 86 -2.81 -2.44 4.65
C ARG A 86 -2.24 -3.86 4.51
N TYR A 87 -3.08 -4.88 4.67
CA TYR A 87 -2.66 -6.28 4.53
C TYR A 87 -2.22 -6.60 3.09
N LEU A 88 -3.01 -6.20 2.07
CA LEU A 88 -2.57 -6.33 0.68
C LEU A 88 -1.21 -5.65 0.44
N ASN A 89 -1.09 -4.39 0.89
CA ASN A 89 0.10 -3.57 0.62
C ASN A 89 1.37 -4.17 1.27
N VAL A 90 1.29 -4.52 2.56
CA VAL A 90 2.47 -4.88 3.36
C VAL A 90 2.73 -6.38 3.36
N GLU A 91 1.67 -7.19 3.48
CA GLU A 91 1.79 -8.64 3.58
C GLU A 91 1.59 -9.34 2.23
N GLY A 92 0.83 -8.73 1.31
CA GLY A 92 0.56 -9.27 -0.01
C GLY A 92 1.65 -8.92 -1.02
N MET A 93 1.83 -7.63 -1.30
CA MET A 93 2.66 -7.16 -2.42
C MET A 93 4.12 -6.94 -2.06
N LEU A 94 4.40 -6.30 -0.92
CA LEU A 94 5.75 -5.90 -0.52
C LEU A 94 6.79 -7.02 -0.56
N PRO A 95 6.51 -8.28 -0.15
CA PRO A 95 7.50 -9.36 -0.27
C PRO A 95 7.97 -9.62 -1.71
N PHE A 96 7.06 -9.55 -2.68
CA PHE A 96 7.38 -9.73 -4.11
C PHE A 96 8.10 -8.52 -4.70
N GLU A 97 7.74 -7.31 -4.27
CA GLU A 97 8.45 -6.09 -4.63
C GLU A 97 9.90 -6.13 -4.13
N ASN A 98 10.11 -6.57 -2.88
CA ASN A 98 11.44 -6.72 -2.31
C ASN A 98 12.30 -7.73 -3.09
N LEU A 99 11.73 -8.89 -3.46
CA LEU A 99 12.46 -9.87 -4.30
C LEU A 99 12.95 -9.27 -5.60
N VAL A 100 12.12 -8.47 -6.27
CA VAL A 100 12.50 -7.78 -7.52
C VAL A 100 13.55 -6.71 -7.25
N ALA A 101 13.36 -5.88 -6.23
CA ALA A 101 14.31 -4.84 -5.86
C ALA A 101 15.69 -5.42 -5.53
N ASP A 102 15.73 -6.47 -4.73
CA ASP A 102 16.96 -7.16 -4.33
C ASP A 102 17.68 -7.75 -5.54
N TYR A 103 16.93 -8.43 -6.44
CA TYR A 103 17.53 -8.97 -7.65
C TYR A 103 18.16 -7.87 -8.52
N VAL A 104 17.41 -6.80 -8.81
CA VAL A 104 17.94 -5.67 -9.63
C VAL A 104 19.13 -5.01 -8.93
N ASN A 105 19.07 -4.85 -7.60
CA ASN A 105 20.14 -4.23 -6.85
C ASN A 105 21.44 -5.06 -6.86
N ASN A 106 21.31 -6.36 -6.77
CA ASN A 106 22.47 -7.26 -6.66
C ASN A 106 23.08 -7.61 -8.02
N THR A 107 22.27 -7.66 -9.07
CA THR A 107 22.72 -8.12 -10.40
C THR A 107 22.91 -7.00 -11.42
N GLY A 108 22.19 -5.90 -11.28
CA GLY A 108 22.07 -4.86 -12.31
C GLY A 108 21.20 -5.25 -13.49
N ASN A 109 20.62 -6.45 -13.49
CA ASN A 109 19.76 -6.97 -14.54
C ASN A 109 18.36 -6.36 -14.51
N HIS A 110 17.59 -6.58 -15.57
CA HIS A 110 16.24 -6.07 -15.75
C HIS A 110 15.18 -7.10 -15.34
N VAL A 111 14.04 -6.61 -14.86
CA VAL A 111 12.87 -7.44 -14.57
C VAL A 111 11.63 -6.85 -15.24
N LEU A 112 11.06 -7.57 -16.19
CA LEU A 112 9.71 -7.28 -16.67
C LEU A 112 8.72 -7.53 -15.52
N TYR A 113 8.02 -6.49 -15.09
CA TYR A 113 7.13 -6.49 -13.94
C TYR A 113 5.77 -5.92 -14.32
N ARG A 114 4.72 -6.71 -14.20
CA ARG A 114 3.36 -6.32 -14.56
C ARG A 114 2.43 -6.54 -13.39
N VAL A 115 1.61 -5.55 -13.09
CA VAL A 115 0.57 -5.62 -12.07
C VAL A 115 -0.78 -5.28 -12.69
N THR A 116 -1.73 -6.20 -12.53
CA THR A 116 -3.10 -6.04 -13.04
C THR A 116 -4.06 -6.02 -11.85
N PRO A 117 -4.69 -4.88 -11.54
CA PRO A 117 -5.75 -4.85 -10.54
C PRO A 117 -7.01 -5.53 -11.09
N MET A 118 -7.61 -6.41 -10.29
CA MET A 118 -8.76 -7.22 -10.71
C MET A 118 -10.03 -6.72 -10.03
N PHE A 119 -10.90 -6.10 -10.82
CA PHE A 119 -12.21 -5.62 -10.39
C PHE A 119 -13.32 -6.56 -10.85
N SER A 120 -14.38 -6.72 -10.04
CA SER A 120 -15.59 -7.44 -10.42
C SER A 120 -16.68 -6.45 -10.85
N GLY A 121 -17.18 -6.58 -12.07
CA GLY A 121 -18.25 -5.71 -12.59
C GLY A 121 -17.93 -4.23 -12.43
N SER A 122 -18.81 -3.48 -11.78
CA SER A 122 -18.68 -2.05 -11.50
C SER A 122 -18.02 -1.70 -10.16
N ASN A 123 -17.45 -2.68 -9.45
CA ASN A 123 -16.82 -2.46 -8.17
C ASN A 123 -15.73 -1.40 -8.25
N LEU A 124 -15.69 -0.50 -7.26
CA LEU A 124 -14.71 0.59 -7.20
C LEU A 124 -13.41 0.17 -6.49
N VAL A 125 -13.44 -0.92 -5.72
CA VAL A 125 -12.28 -1.49 -5.04
C VAL A 125 -11.91 -2.81 -5.71
N ALA A 126 -10.62 -3.00 -6.03
CA ALA A 126 -10.14 -4.24 -6.63
C ALA A 126 -10.26 -5.41 -5.63
N ASN A 127 -10.66 -6.59 -6.10
CA ASN A 127 -10.66 -7.81 -5.30
C ASN A 127 -9.24 -8.29 -4.94
N GLY A 128 -8.27 -7.85 -5.72
CA GLY A 128 -6.85 -8.15 -5.55
C GLY A 128 -6.05 -7.68 -6.75
N VAL A 129 -4.79 -8.02 -6.76
CA VAL A 129 -3.88 -7.74 -7.88
C VAL A 129 -3.18 -9.01 -8.35
N LEU A 130 -3.04 -9.17 -9.65
CA LEU A 130 -2.20 -10.17 -10.26
C LEU A 130 -0.83 -9.55 -10.52
N ILE A 131 0.22 -10.12 -9.95
CA ILE A 131 1.60 -9.67 -10.12
C ILE A 131 2.36 -10.72 -10.93
N GLU A 132 2.96 -10.30 -12.02
CA GLU A 132 3.76 -11.14 -12.90
C GLU A 132 5.15 -10.52 -13.05
N ALA A 133 6.19 -11.32 -12.86
CA ALA A 133 7.56 -10.87 -12.99
C ALA A 133 8.43 -11.91 -13.69
N LYS A 134 9.37 -11.42 -14.50
CA LYS A 134 10.37 -12.25 -15.17
C LYS A 134 11.65 -11.46 -15.39
N SER A 135 12.78 -11.97 -14.89
CA SER A 135 14.10 -11.41 -15.17
C SER A 135 14.48 -11.61 -16.65
N VAL A 136 15.15 -10.63 -17.22
CA VAL A 136 15.35 -10.52 -18.66
C VAL A 136 16.59 -11.27 -19.11
N GLU A 137 17.76 -10.94 -18.60
CA GLU A 137 19.06 -11.40 -19.07
C GLU A 137 19.27 -12.90 -18.87
N ASP A 138 18.75 -13.42 -17.77
CA ASP A 138 18.81 -14.85 -17.43
C ASP A 138 17.55 -15.63 -17.83
N ASN A 139 16.65 -14.98 -18.58
CA ASN A 139 15.39 -15.55 -19.07
C ASN A 139 14.50 -16.13 -17.97
N GLY A 140 14.48 -15.52 -16.79
CA GLY A 140 13.67 -15.93 -15.65
C GLY A 140 14.41 -16.84 -14.65
N GLY A 141 15.73 -16.96 -14.78
CA GLY A 141 16.53 -17.76 -13.86
C GLY A 141 16.56 -17.18 -12.45
N GLY A 142 16.58 -15.84 -12.30
CA GLY A 142 16.59 -15.19 -11.01
C GLY A 142 15.19 -14.80 -10.51
N ILE A 143 14.35 -14.24 -11.38
CA ILE A 143 12.97 -13.87 -11.06
C ILE A 143 12.01 -14.48 -12.06
N LEU A 144 11.10 -15.32 -11.57
CA LEU A 144 9.99 -15.85 -12.35
C LEU A 144 8.81 -16.18 -11.42
N PHE A 145 7.80 -15.32 -11.39
CA PHE A 145 6.57 -15.61 -10.65
C PHE A 145 5.32 -15.01 -11.31
N ASN A 146 4.19 -15.61 -10.97
CA ASN A 146 2.85 -15.17 -11.30
C ASN A 146 1.99 -15.43 -10.06
N VAL A 147 1.63 -14.36 -9.33
CA VAL A 147 0.97 -14.46 -8.04
C VAL A 147 -0.25 -13.55 -7.98
N TYR A 148 -1.28 -14.01 -7.29
CA TYR A 148 -2.47 -13.22 -7.00
C TYR A 148 -2.49 -12.84 -5.52
N CYS A 149 -2.48 -11.54 -5.25
CA CYS A 149 -2.56 -10.99 -3.91
C CYS A 149 -3.98 -10.47 -3.66
N TYR A 150 -4.67 -11.05 -2.67
CA TYR A 150 -6.03 -10.66 -2.33
C TYR A 150 -6.08 -9.32 -1.59
N ASN A 151 -7.01 -8.46 -1.98
CA ASN A 151 -7.26 -7.19 -1.29
C ASN A 151 -8.21 -7.41 -0.11
N VAL A 152 -7.69 -8.01 0.93
CA VAL A 152 -8.42 -8.36 2.15
C VAL A 152 -7.70 -7.80 3.37
N GLN A 153 -8.41 -7.69 4.49
CA GLN A 153 -7.82 -7.37 5.80
C GLN A 153 -8.38 -8.35 6.83
N PRO A 154 -7.54 -9.14 7.53
CA PRO A 154 -8.00 -10.01 8.60
C PRO A 154 -8.80 -9.25 9.65
N GLY A 155 -9.96 -9.78 10.03
CA GLY A 155 -10.87 -9.19 11.02
C GLY A 155 -11.72 -8.03 10.50
N VAL A 156 -11.70 -7.72 9.18
CA VAL A 156 -12.49 -6.64 8.57
C VAL A 156 -13.16 -7.12 7.30
N GLY A 157 -14.48 -6.95 7.22
CA GLY A 157 -15.25 -7.12 6.00
C GLY A 157 -15.15 -5.88 5.11
N ILE A 158 -15.16 -6.09 3.79
CA ILE A 158 -15.04 -5.03 2.79
C ILE A 158 -16.16 -5.15 1.78
N ASN A 159 -16.86 -4.06 1.52
CA ASN A 159 -17.73 -3.91 0.36
C ASN A 159 -16.90 -3.40 -0.83
N TYR A 160 -16.55 -4.27 -1.75
CA TYR A 160 -15.75 -3.91 -2.93
C TYR A 160 -16.48 -3.00 -3.91
N GLU A 161 -17.82 -2.94 -3.84
CA GLU A 161 -18.62 -2.09 -4.71
C GLU A 161 -18.31 -0.60 -4.50
N ASN A 162 -18.11 -0.20 -3.24
CA ASN A 162 -17.96 1.23 -2.89
C ASN A 162 -16.80 1.53 -1.93
N GLY A 163 -16.18 0.51 -1.29
CA GLY A 163 -15.12 0.67 -0.31
C GLY A 163 -15.57 0.77 1.15
N ASP A 164 -16.86 0.64 1.44
CA ASP A 164 -17.35 0.54 2.81
C ASP A 164 -16.78 -0.69 3.51
N SER A 165 -16.68 -0.64 4.83
CA SER A 165 -16.07 -1.74 5.60
C SER A 165 -16.66 -1.85 6.99
N TRP A 166 -16.49 -3.00 7.65
CA TRP A 166 -16.99 -3.28 8.99
C TRP A 166 -16.09 -4.30 9.69
N LEU A 167 -16.10 -4.33 11.03
CA LEU A 167 -15.44 -5.40 11.78
C LEU A 167 -16.18 -6.73 11.59
N ASP A 168 -15.44 -7.82 11.43
CA ASP A 168 -16.03 -9.16 11.39
C ASP A 168 -16.85 -9.43 12.66
N GLY A 169 -18.05 -9.99 12.47
CA GLY A 169 -19.03 -10.21 13.54
C GLY A 169 -19.91 -9.01 13.88
N THR A 170 -19.74 -7.87 13.19
CA THR A 170 -20.65 -6.70 13.28
C THR A 170 -21.45 -6.54 11.99
N THR A 171 -22.59 -5.82 12.07
CA THR A 171 -23.32 -5.45 10.85
C THR A 171 -22.66 -4.25 10.18
N PRO A 172 -22.76 -4.09 8.85
CA PRO A 172 -22.12 -3.00 8.09
C PRO A 172 -22.35 -1.58 8.61
N GLN A 173 -23.39 -1.36 9.40
CA GLN A 173 -23.81 -0.04 9.90
C GLN A 173 -23.20 0.36 11.25
N GLN A 174 -22.46 -0.52 11.95
CA GLN A 174 -22.05 -0.26 13.36
C GLN A 174 -20.55 0.01 13.57
N SER A 175 -19.70 -0.03 12.55
CA SER A 175 -18.28 -0.24 12.78
C SER A 175 -17.31 0.80 12.22
N ALA A 176 -17.72 1.72 11.38
CA ALA A 176 -16.82 2.72 10.82
C ALA A 176 -16.89 4.04 11.58
N GLN A 177 -15.84 4.36 12.32
CA GLN A 177 -15.60 5.74 12.71
C GLN A 177 -15.04 6.50 11.50
N THR A 178 -15.91 7.17 10.77
CA THR A 178 -15.48 8.13 9.75
C THR A 178 -15.03 9.39 10.45
N ASP A 179 -13.74 9.72 10.40
CA ASP A 179 -13.27 11.06 10.73
C ASP A 179 -13.81 12.02 9.65
N THR A 180 -15.04 12.51 9.85
CA THR A 180 -15.53 13.66 9.08
C THR A 180 -14.86 14.89 9.68
N PRO A 181 -14.17 15.74 8.91
CA PRO A 181 -13.72 17.02 9.40
C PRO A 181 -14.97 17.82 9.81
N GLN A 182 -15.11 18.10 11.09
CA GLN A 182 -16.12 19.05 11.56
C GLN A 182 -15.74 20.41 10.96
N ASN A 183 -16.51 20.80 9.95
CA ASN A 183 -16.53 22.18 9.48
C ASN A 183 -17.34 22.97 10.52
N GLU A 184 -16.65 23.68 11.40
CA GLU A 184 -17.30 24.65 12.28
C GLU A 184 -17.87 25.78 11.42
N GLY A 185 -19.12 25.59 11.03
CA GLY A 185 -19.93 26.61 10.38
C GLY A 185 -20.32 27.70 11.39
N SER A 186 -19.77 28.87 11.18
CA SER A 186 -20.19 30.13 11.86
C SER A 186 -21.69 30.32 11.72
N GLN A 187 -22.42 30.23 12.79
CA GLN A 187 -23.77 30.81 12.90
C GLN A 187 -23.65 32.28 13.24
N SER A 188 -23.93 33.13 12.29
CA SER A 188 -24.23 34.55 12.50
C SER A 188 -25.67 34.67 13.04
N SER A 189 -25.83 35.11 14.27
CA SER A 189 -27.09 35.70 14.74
C SER A 189 -26.83 37.15 15.12
N ALA A 190 -27.52 38.03 14.42
CA ALA A 190 -27.59 39.47 14.69
C ALA A 190 -28.34 39.74 16.02
N GLY A 191 -27.82 40.64 16.83
CA GLY A 191 -28.49 41.19 18.00
C GLY A 191 -27.79 42.45 18.45
N SER A 192 -28.48 43.56 18.26
CA SER A 192 -28.11 44.95 18.57
C SER A 192 -27.86 45.22 20.06
N GLY A 193 -26.97 46.15 20.41
CA GLY A 193 -26.95 46.78 21.72
C GLY A 193 -25.66 47.55 22.03
N ALA A 194 -25.77 48.84 22.09
CA ALA A 194 -24.76 49.88 22.31
C ALA A 194 -24.09 49.86 23.69
N GLY A 195 -22.91 50.48 23.83
CA GLY A 195 -22.40 51.01 25.08
C GLY A 195 -20.90 51.01 25.28
N GLU A 196 -20.28 52.09 24.91
CA GLU A 196 -19.17 52.90 25.47
C GLU A 196 -18.04 52.31 26.34
N SER A 197 -16.87 52.69 25.88
CA SER A 197 -15.72 53.37 26.54
C SER A 197 -14.84 52.65 27.54
N GLY A 198 -13.52 52.80 27.33
CA GLY A 198 -12.54 52.85 28.39
C GLY A 198 -11.18 52.19 28.17
N SER A 199 -10.28 52.93 27.58
CA SER A 199 -8.88 53.23 27.95
C SER A 199 -7.93 52.14 28.45
N SER A 200 -6.85 52.02 27.69
CA SER A 200 -5.40 52.02 28.09
C SER A 200 -4.84 50.94 29.02
N GLY A 201 -3.73 50.41 28.57
CA GLY A 201 -2.73 49.77 29.42
C GLY A 201 -1.73 48.88 28.69
N SER A 202 -0.65 49.52 28.28
CA SER A 202 0.62 48.88 27.81
C SER A 202 1.26 48.06 28.93
N THR A 203 1.86 46.90 28.66
CA THR A 203 3.28 46.58 28.92
C THR A 203 3.63 45.13 28.61
N THR A 204 4.63 45.01 27.78
CA THR A 204 5.85 44.16 27.75
C THR A 204 5.87 42.84 28.56
N GLY A 205 6.33 41.81 27.89
CA GLY A 205 7.15 40.77 28.55
C GLY A 205 7.12 39.36 27.98
N SER A 206 8.15 39.06 27.24
CA SER A 206 8.94 37.80 27.23
C SER A 206 8.33 36.46 26.86
N VAL A 207 8.82 35.99 25.73
CA VAL A 207 9.33 34.61 25.40
C VAL A 207 9.04 33.48 26.38
N SER A 208 8.36 32.45 25.91
CA SER A 208 8.89 31.08 26.07
C SER A 208 8.24 30.12 25.06
N SER A 209 9.11 29.43 24.44
CA SER A 209 8.98 28.27 23.59
C SER A 209 7.93 27.25 24.05
N GLY A 210 6.96 26.97 23.21
CA GLY A 210 6.02 25.88 23.34
C GLY A 210 6.05 25.02 22.09
N SER A 211 6.60 23.86 22.26
CA SER A 211 6.81 22.80 21.29
C SER A 211 5.57 22.44 20.50
N ASP A 212 5.68 22.59 19.22
CA ASP A 212 4.81 22.06 18.20
C ASP A 212 4.89 20.53 18.18
N SER A 213 3.83 19.85 18.56
CA SER A 213 3.69 18.42 18.36
C SER A 213 3.19 18.17 16.95
N SER A 214 4.12 18.14 16.01
CA SER A 214 3.85 17.63 14.66
C SER A 214 3.49 16.16 14.71
N ALA A 215 2.33 15.84 14.14
CA ALA A 215 1.88 14.49 13.88
C ALA A 215 2.94 13.68 13.14
N ALA A 216 3.31 12.55 13.71
CA ALA A 216 4.24 11.61 13.14
C ALA A 216 3.68 11.04 11.83
N GLU A 217 4.24 11.46 10.71
CA GLU A 217 4.07 10.78 9.43
C GLU A 217 4.92 9.53 9.45
N ASN A 218 4.27 8.39 9.25
CA ASN A 218 4.85 7.08 9.28
C ASN A 218 5.72 6.85 8.03
N SER A 219 7.00 7.14 8.14
CA SER A 219 8.05 6.61 7.26
C SER A 219 8.54 5.31 7.87
N ALA A 220 7.86 4.21 7.56
CA ALA A 220 8.36 2.89 7.86
C ALA A 220 9.12 2.36 6.66
N ALA A 221 10.35 2.79 6.52
CA ALA A 221 11.41 2.04 5.88
C ALA A 221 12.50 1.89 6.95
N ASP A 222 12.26 1.00 7.89
CA ASP A 222 13.33 0.49 8.72
C ASP A 222 13.65 -0.91 8.22
N SER A 223 14.82 -1.05 7.64
CA SER A 223 15.48 -2.31 7.36
C SER A 223 15.88 -2.97 8.68
N SER A 224 14.91 -3.48 9.42
CA SER A 224 15.13 -4.51 10.40
C SER A 224 15.02 -5.84 9.69
N ASN A 225 16.14 -6.54 9.63
CA ASN A 225 16.31 -7.92 9.23
C ASN A 225 15.40 -8.83 10.08
N SER A 226 14.10 -8.82 9.79
CA SER A 226 13.17 -9.81 10.33
C SER A 226 13.21 -10.98 9.36
N GLU A 227 13.78 -12.09 9.79
CA GLU A 227 13.77 -13.36 9.07
C GLU A 227 12.34 -13.67 8.64
N THR A 228 12.08 -13.56 7.32
CA THR A 228 10.77 -13.89 6.77
C THR A 228 10.61 -15.39 6.81
N MET A 229 9.75 -15.89 7.71
CA MET A 229 9.44 -17.31 7.82
C MET A 229 8.48 -17.74 6.72
N VAL A 230 8.80 -18.83 6.04
CA VAL A 230 7.97 -19.45 5.00
C VAL A 230 7.81 -20.93 5.31
N HIS A 231 6.75 -21.53 4.77
CA HIS A 231 6.47 -22.95 4.94
C HIS A 231 6.75 -23.69 3.64
N ILE A 232 7.49 -24.80 3.73
CA ILE A 232 7.77 -25.68 2.60
C ILE A 232 7.09 -27.02 2.81
N THR A 233 6.71 -27.68 1.72
CA THR A 233 6.23 -29.06 1.74
C THR A 233 7.34 -30.00 1.27
N ALA A 234 7.39 -31.22 1.81
CA ALA A 234 8.43 -32.21 1.52
C ALA A 234 8.60 -32.57 0.03
N THR A 235 7.66 -32.21 -0.83
CA THR A 235 7.67 -32.52 -2.27
C THR A 235 7.37 -31.31 -3.15
N GLY A 236 7.19 -30.12 -2.58
CA GLY A 236 6.78 -28.92 -3.30
C GLY A 236 7.94 -28.00 -3.62
N LYS A 237 8.01 -27.55 -4.88
CA LYS A 237 8.94 -26.50 -5.33
C LYS A 237 8.35 -25.09 -5.12
N LYS A 238 7.54 -24.89 -4.09
CA LYS A 238 6.88 -23.59 -3.82
C LYS A 238 6.82 -23.34 -2.33
N TYR A 239 7.05 -22.08 -1.97
CA TYR A 239 6.89 -21.61 -0.59
C TYR A 239 5.41 -21.34 -0.30
N HIS A 240 5.00 -21.62 0.92
CA HIS A 240 3.64 -21.40 1.41
C HIS A 240 3.67 -20.54 2.67
N ARG A 241 2.62 -19.78 2.91
CA ARG A 241 2.39 -19.10 4.19
C ARG A 241 1.84 -20.05 5.23
N ALA A 242 2.06 -19.72 6.49
CA ALA A 242 1.35 -20.32 7.60
C ALA A 242 -0.16 -20.36 7.36
N GLY A 243 -0.81 -21.51 7.58
CA GLY A 243 -2.24 -21.68 7.38
C GLY A 243 -2.72 -21.90 5.94
N CYS A 244 -1.81 -22.05 4.97
CA CYS A 244 -2.21 -22.39 3.59
C CYS A 244 -2.87 -23.77 3.54
N ARG A 245 -4.05 -23.87 2.88
CA ARG A 245 -4.81 -25.12 2.76
C ARG A 245 -4.08 -26.27 2.08
N THR A 246 -3.00 -25.99 1.36
CA THR A 246 -2.17 -26.99 0.68
C THR A 246 -1.13 -27.64 1.61
N LEU A 247 -0.89 -27.09 2.79
CA LEU A 247 0.06 -27.61 3.81
C LEU A 247 -0.50 -28.79 4.62
N LYS A 248 -1.39 -29.60 4.07
CA LYS A 248 -2.19 -30.58 4.82
C LYS A 248 -1.42 -31.75 5.46
N LYS A 249 -0.15 -32.03 5.14
CA LYS A 249 0.56 -33.21 5.63
C LYS A 249 2.06 -33.08 5.91
N SER A 250 2.71 -32.02 5.52
CA SER A 250 4.11 -31.77 5.86
C SER A 250 4.32 -30.25 5.85
N ASP A 251 4.44 -29.71 7.03
CA ASP A 251 4.62 -28.28 7.26
C ASP A 251 5.94 -28.12 8.01
N THR A 252 6.94 -27.57 7.32
CA THR A 252 8.22 -27.23 7.92
C THR A 252 8.41 -25.73 7.77
N GLU A 253 8.43 -25.05 8.91
CA GLU A 253 8.71 -23.62 8.98
C GLU A 253 10.23 -23.42 8.83
N VAL A 254 10.62 -22.63 7.86
CA VAL A 254 12.02 -22.31 7.57
C VAL A 254 12.14 -20.83 7.22
N THR A 255 13.33 -20.25 7.37
CA THR A 255 13.60 -18.91 6.86
C THR A 255 13.57 -18.93 5.34
N LEU A 256 13.22 -17.80 4.73
CA LEU A 256 13.22 -17.67 3.26
C LEU A 256 14.58 -18.02 2.67
N ASP A 257 15.67 -17.72 3.38
CA ASP A 257 17.05 -18.05 2.96
C ASP A 257 17.38 -19.53 3.07
N GLU A 258 16.86 -20.25 4.07
CA GLU A 258 16.99 -21.71 4.17
C GLU A 258 16.16 -22.41 3.12
N ALA A 259 14.95 -21.91 2.84
CA ALA A 259 14.10 -22.43 1.78
C ALA A 259 14.78 -22.34 0.40
N LYS A 260 15.46 -21.24 0.10
CA LYS A 260 16.23 -21.04 -1.14
C LYS A 260 17.43 -22.00 -1.26
N ARG A 261 18.11 -22.31 -0.14
CA ARG A 261 19.27 -23.25 -0.15
C ARG A 261 18.88 -24.71 -0.30
N SER A 262 17.63 -25.07 0.00
CA SER A 262 17.16 -26.46 -0.14
C SER A 262 16.74 -26.82 -1.57
N GLU A 263 16.81 -25.88 -2.52
CA GLU A 263 16.51 -26.08 -3.94
C GLU A 263 17.76 -26.31 -4.81
N GLU A 264 18.98 -26.23 -4.26
CA GLU A 264 20.21 -26.65 -4.91
C GLU A 264 20.43 -28.18 -4.72
#